data_20bdecb32ba3661af09e56424ab0c59a
#
_entry.id   20bdecb32ba3661af09e56424ab0c59a
#
_cell.length_a   1.000
_cell.length_b   1.000
_cell.length_c   1.000
_cell.angle_alpha   90.00
_cell.angle_beta   90.00
_cell.angle_gamma   90.00
#
_symmetry.space_group_name_H-M   'P 1'
#
loop_
_entity.id
_entity.type
_entity.pdbx_description
1 polymer ?
#
loop_
_entity_poly.entity_id
_entity_poly.type
_entity_poly.pdbx_seq_one_letter_code
_entity_poly.pdbx_strand_id
1 'polypeptide(L)'
;MTQLARRHDLTAVMAVDNAFDADECHCAMQAYCREVVLVPNPLGREGVTKRLLQFRSLVSIRSFERLRVTLGAMRHTLDAILSTRRFDIVNLEFPYLGHYNLRRAPYGRTPAPVVVDSHEIAFDLARQFAGANGGLGRRLYGGVNWRKLRREELRTYLGADGVYLCSTADEQRLLGALPGLRTAVVPNAADVEYYRPRPTDPPPDGRTVVYFGLLSTIPNADGVTYFAQNIWPRIAAVHPDASWKIIGGRPSPSLLALAGPQIELTGFVSDLRPHLASAAVVVVPLRLGGGTRLKIVEAMAMGKAIVSTTLGAEGIEAVSGRDLLIEDEPAGFADAVNRLLAGPSLAARIGQSARQLAVNRYGWSGAAEALEGFYRQILEEAP
;
A
#
# COMPACT_ATOMS: atom_id res chain seq x y z
N MET A 1 13.00 1.50 -5.90
CA MET A 1 14.34 0.85 -5.98
C MET A 1 15.00 1.06 -7.35
N THR A 2 14.44 0.60 -8.48
CA THR A 2 15.06 0.65 -9.83
C THR A 2 15.62 2.03 -10.20
N GLN A 3 14.91 3.11 -9.93
CA GLN A 3 15.35 4.48 -10.26
C GLN A 3 16.49 4.95 -9.35
N LEU A 4 16.42 4.63 -8.07
CA LEU A 4 17.46 4.96 -7.09
C LEU A 4 18.76 4.21 -7.38
N ALA A 5 18.66 2.92 -7.72
CA ALA A 5 19.81 2.07 -8.03
C ALA A 5 20.66 2.54 -9.23
N ARG A 6 20.09 3.38 -10.09
CA ARG A 6 20.85 3.98 -11.22
C ARG A 6 21.82 5.09 -10.78
N ARG A 7 21.60 5.65 -9.60
CA ARG A 7 22.30 6.85 -9.11
C ARG A 7 22.94 6.67 -7.74
N HIS A 8 22.58 5.60 -7.02
CA HIS A 8 23.00 5.33 -5.65
C HIS A 8 23.40 3.89 -5.43
N ASP A 9 24.36 3.66 -4.56
CA ASP A 9 24.73 2.35 -4.04
C ASP A 9 23.77 1.96 -2.93
N LEU A 10 22.93 0.96 -3.17
CA LEU A 10 21.93 0.50 -2.22
C LEU A 10 22.38 -0.76 -1.49
N THR A 11 22.26 -0.78 -0.17
CA THR A 11 22.41 -1.97 0.68
C THR A 11 21.04 -2.25 1.32
N ALA A 12 20.50 -3.45 1.13
CA ALA A 12 19.23 -3.87 1.72
C ALA A 12 19.47 -4.87 2.87
N VAL A 13 18.86 -4.62 4.02
CA VAL A 13 18.81 -5.57 5.15
C VAL A 13 17.34 -5.91 5.39
N MET A 14 16.95 -7.15 5.15
CA MET A 14 15.55 -7.55 5.13
C MET A 14 15.28 -8.74 6.05
N ALA A 15 14.16 -8.69 6.77
CA ALA A 15 13.62 -9.86 7.46
C ALA A 15 12.76 -10.69 6.50
N VAL A 16 13.08 -11.97 6.34
CA VAL A 16 12.33 -12.89 5.46
C VAL A 16 11.58 -13.90 6.30
N ASP A 17 10.24 -13.90 6.14
CA ASP A 17 9.36 -14.88 6.79
C ASP A 17 9.49 -16.23 6.08
N ASN A 18 9.29 -17.33 6.81
CA ASN A 18 9.36 -18.72 6.27
C ASN A 18 8.35 -19.01 5.14
N ALA A 19 7.40 -18.11 4.88
CA ALA A 19 6.43 -18.23 3.79
C ALA A 19 6.97 -17.80 2.43
N PHE A 20 8.17 -17.21 2.39
CA PHE A 20 8.82 -16.73 1.17
C PHE A 20 10.09 -17.54 0.92
N ASP A 21 10.40 -17.76 -0.35
CA ASP A 21 11.67 -18.32 -0.77
C ASP A 21 12.76 -17.25 -0.59
N ALA A 22 13.75 -17.55 0.25
CA ALA A 22 14.84 -16.62 0.55
C ALA A 22 15.73 -16.38 -0.68
N ASP A 23 15.94 -17.40 -1.51
CA ASP A 23 16.77 -17.28 -2.70
C ASP A 23 16.05 -16.45 -3.77
N GLU A 24 14.74 -16.62 -3.94
CA GLU A 24 13.92 -15.79 -4.83
C GLU A 24 13.94 -14.32 -4.37
N CYS A 25 13.76 -14.06 -3.07
CA CYS A 25 13.82 -12.72 -2.50
C CYS A 25 15.22 -12.09 -2.71
N HIS A 26 16.28 -12.86 -2.51
CA HIS A 26 17.65 -12.41 -2.68
C HIS A 26 17.92 -12.04 -4.14
N CYS A 27 17.62 -12.94 -5.08
CA CYS A 27 17.79 -12.69 -6.51
C CYS A 27 17.01 -11.46 -6.99
N ALA A 28 15.75 -11.32 -6.57
CA ALA A 28 14.93 -10.18 -6.93
C ALA A 28 15.53 -8.84 -6.45
N MET A 29 16.11 -8.81 -5.25
CA MET A 29 16.71 -7.61 -4.68
C MET A 29 18.11 -7.31 -5.23
N GLN A 30 18.87 -8.32 -5.63
CA GLN A 30 20.19 -8.12 -6.26
C GLN A 30 20.13 -7.35 -7.58
N ALA A 31 18.97 -7.33 -8.25
CA ALA A 31 18.77 -6.51 -9.45
C ALA A 31 18.86 -4.99 -9.15
N TYR A 32 18.72 -4.59 -7.90
CA TYR A 32 18.65 -3.17 -7.49
C TYR A 32 19.68 -2.80 -6.41
N CYS A 33 20.13 -3.77 -5.63
CA CYS A 33 21.01 -3.52 -4.50
C CYS A 33 22.39 -4.09 -4.77
N ARG A 34 23.43 -3.31 -4.44
CA ARG A 34 24.80 -3.77 -4.44
C ARG A 34 25.02 -4.91 -3.46
N GLU A 35 24.28 -4.88 -2.35
CA GLU A 35 24.33 -5.90 -1.33
C GLU A 35 22.93 -6.14 -0.74
N VAL A 36 22.63 -7.41 -0.52
CA VAL A 36 21.37 -7.85 0.07
C VAL A 36 21.70 -8.78 1.25
N VAL A 37 21.25 -8.42 2.43
CA VAL A 37 21.43 -9.23 3.64
C VAL A 37 20.06 -9.68 4.13
N LEU A 38 19.80 -10.97 4.06
CA LEU A 38 18.56 -11.57 4.52
C LEU A 38 18.70 -12.08 5.94
N VAL A 39 17.74 -11.73 6.79
CA VAL A 39 17.66 -12.19 8.19
C VAL A 39 16.39 -13.05 8.32
N PRO A 40 16.53 -14.34 8.67
CA PRO A 40 15.36 -15.20 8.86
C PRO A 40 14.45 -14.67 9.98
N ASN A 41 13.14 -14.61 9.69
CA ASN A 41 12.12 -14.25 10.66
C ASN A 41 11.26 -15.48 11.02
N PRO A 42 11.57 -16.18 12.13
CA PRO A 42 10.80 -17.35 12.57
C PRO A 42 9.45 -16.98 13.20
N LEU A 43 9.19 -15.71 13.43
CA LEU A 43 8.01 -15.22 14.15
C LEU A 43 6.74 -15.15 13.29
N GLY A 44 6.62 -15.90 12.24
CA GLY A 44 5.53 -16.09 11.29
C GLY A 44 4.26 -15.23 11.42
N ARG A 45 3.57 -15.00 10.31
CA ARG A 45 2.35 -14.15 10.27
C ARG A 45 1.08 -14.89 10.69
N GLU A 46 1.12 -16.21 10.83
CA GLU A 46 -0.06 -17.06 11.03
C GLU A 46 0.16 -18.13 12.10
N GLY A 47 -0.93 -18.79 12.52
CA GLY A 47 -0.88 -19.95 13.40
C GLY A 47 -0.66 -19.66 14.90
N VAL A 48 -0.08 -20.63 15.58
CA VAL A 48 0.14 -20.60 17.05
C VAL A 48 1.07 -19.48 17.47
N THR A 49 2.14 -19.24 16.70
CA THR A 49 3.11 -18.18 16.97
C THR A 49 2.46 -16.78 16.99
N LYS A 50 1.55 -16.51 16.05
CA LYS A 50 0.77 -15.26 16.04
C LYS A 50 -0.05 -15.10 17.33
N ARG A 51 -0.73 -16.16 17.76
CA ARG A 51 -1.56 -16.12 19.00
C ARG A 51 -0.70 -15.89 20.25
N LEU A 52 0.45 -16.53 20.34
CA LEU A 52 1.41 -16.33 21.43
C LEU A 52 1.93 -14.89 21.45
N LEU A 53 2.29 -14.32 20.30
CA LEU A 53 2.72 -12.92 20.21
C LEU A 53 1.59 -11.96 20.57
N GLN A 54 0.35 -12.23 20.17
CA GLN A 54 -0.81 -11.44 20.57
C GLN A 54 -1.01 -11.47 22.09
N PHE A 55 -0.95 -12.66 22.70
CA PHE A 55 -1.02 -12.80 24.16
C PHE A 55 0.14 -12.06 24.86
N ARG A 56 1.37 -12.27 24.39
CA ARG A 56 2.55 -11.55 24.90
C ARG A 56 2.41 -10.05 24.76
N SER A 57 1.76 -9.56 23.70
CA SER A 57 1.52 -8.13 23.53
C SER A 57 0.54 -7.59 24.58
N LEU A 58 -0.40 -8.36 25.11
CA LEU A 58 -1.32 -7.90 26.16
C LEU A 58 -0.60 -7.57 27.47
N VAL A 59 0.36 -8.41 27.86
CA VAL A 59 1.12 -8.26 29.12
C VAL A 59 2.40 -7.43 28.96
N SER A 60 2.74 -7.05 27.74
CA SER A 60 3.91 -6.21 27.42
C SER A 60 3.51 -4.76 27.18
N ILE A 61 4.42 -3.84 27.39
CA ILE A 61 4.28 -2.43 26.95
C ILE A 61 4.48 -2.24 25.43
N ARG A 62 4.87 -3.32 24.71
CA ARG A 62 5.16 -3.32 23.28
C ARG A 62 3.92 -3.71 22.47
N SER A 63 3.77 -3.11 21.29
CA SER A 63 2.74 -3.50 20.33
C SER A 63 3.00 -4.89 19.74
N PHE A 64 1.97 -5.50 19.20
CA PHE A 64 2.08 -6.77 18.46
C PHE A 64 3.00 -6.62 17.24
N GLU A 65 2.87 -5.52 16.51
CA GLU A 65 3.65 -5.18 15.31
C GLU A 65 5.15 -5.15 15.63
N ARG A 66 5.51 -4.45 16.71
CA ARG A 66 6.90 -4.42 17.18
C ARG A 66 7.42 -5.78 17.62
N LEU A 67 6.63 -6.54 18.39
CA LEU A 67 7.06 -7.86 18.86
C LEU A 67 7.35 -8.81 17.70
N ARG A 68 6.56 -8.73 16.63
CA ARG A 68 6.70 -9.57 15.44
C ARG A 68 8.00 -9.33 14.66
N VAL A 69 8.52 -8.12 14.71
CA VAL A 69 9.73 -7.71 13.97
C VAL A 69 10.94 -7.49 14.88
N THR A 70 10.85 -7.82 16.18
CA THR A 70 11.98 -7.73 17.10
C THR A 70 12.80 -9.00 17.04
N LEU A 71 13.85 -9.01 16.21
CA LEU A 71 14.74 -10.14 15.97
C LEU A 71 16.13 -9.83 16.51
N GLY A 72 16.70 -10.75 17.34
CA GLY A 72 18.08 -10.62 17.84
C GLY A 72 19.09 -10.65 16.69
N ALA A 73 18.90 -11.56 15.73
CA ALA A 73 19.75 -11.64 14.54
C ALA A 73 19.77 -10.32 13.74
N MET A 74 18.62 -9.67 13.53
CA MET A 74 18.53 -8.38 12.84
C MET A 74 19.39 -7.32 13.56
N ARG A 75 19.31 -7.25 14.89
CA ARG A 75 20.14 -6.31 15.66
C ARG A 75 21.63 -6.57 15.46
N HIS A 76 22.07 -7.81 15.59
CA HIS A 76 23.49 -8.16 15.37
C HIS A 76 23.95 -7.83 13.95
N THR A 77 23.13 -8.10 12.95
CA THR A 77 23.42 -7.77 11.55
C THR A 77 23.54 -6.26 11.35
N LEU A 78 22.60 -5.48 11.87
CA LEU A 78 22.62 -4.01 11.76
C LEU A 78 23.83 -3.43 12.50
N ASP A 79 24.14 -3.91 13.71
CA ASP A 79 25.31 -3.46 14.48
C ASP A 79 26.61 -3.79 13.72
N ALA A 80 26.74 -4.96 13.11
CA ALA A 80 27.92 -5.35 12.33
C ALA A 80 28.08 -4.46 11.08
N ILE A 81 27.03 -4.23 10.32
CA ILE A 81 27.07 -3.43 9.10
C ILE A 81 27.38 -1.97 9.41
N LEU A 82 26.67 -1.37 10.36
CA LEU A 82 26.81 0.04 10.72
C LEU A 82 28.14 0.34 11.44
N SER A 83 28.77 -0.66 12.06
CA SER A 83 30.11 -0.50 12.67
C SER A 83 31.26 -0.54 11.66
N THR A 84 31.08 -1.25 10.55
CA THR A 84 32.13 -1.49 9.55
C THR A 84 32.02 -0.60 8.32
N ARG A 85 30.83 -0.03 8.04
CA ARG A 85 30.55 0.76 6.83
C ARG A 85 30.03 2.14 7.15
N ARG A 86 30.20 3.06 6.21
CA ARG A 86 29.59 4.39 6.22
C ARG A 86 28.46 4.41 5.20
N PHE A 87 27.36 4.99 5.62
CA PHE A 87 26.21 5.27 4.77
C PHE A 87 25.92 6.77 4.84
N ASP A 88 25.48 7.35 3.74
CA ASP A 88 25.05 8.75 3.73
C ASP A 88 23.67 8.88 4.36
N ILE A 89 22.78 7.89 4.14
CA ILE A 89 21.42 7.85 4.70
C ILE A 89 21.08 6.40 5.09
N VAL A 90 20.34 6.25 6.17
CA VAL A 90 19.68 5.00 6.56
C VAL A 90 18.18 5.17 6.42
N ASN A 91 17.55 4.42 5.51
CA ASN A 91 16.12 4.43 5.31
C ASN A 91 15.45 3.30 6.11
N LEU A 92 14.43 3.62 6.88
CA LEU A 92 13.59 2.67 7.61
C LEU A 92 12.27 2.48 6.86
N GLU A 93 12.11 1.32 6.28
CA GLU A 93 10.83 0.88 5.71
C GLU A 93 9.86 0.52 6.84
N PHE A 94 8.98 1.39 7.19
CA PHE A 94 8.01 1.36 8.29
C PHE A 94 8.52 1.82 9.67
N PRO A 95 7.69 2.62 10.37
CA PRO A 95 8.05 3.22 11.66
C PRO A 95 8.23 2.21 12.79
N TYR A 96 7.61 1.02 12.73
CA TYR A 96 7.78 0.00 13.78
C TYR A 96 9.19 -0.62 13.80
N LEU A 97 10.05 -0.35 12.81
CA LEU A 97 11.47 -0.71 12.82
C LEU A 97 12.35 0.25 13.63
N GLY A 98 11.86 1.43 13.97
CA GLY A 98 12.62 2.44 14.72
C GLY A 98 13.12 1.99 16.10
N HIS A 99 12.58 0.90 16.64
CA HIS A 99 13.06 0.32 17.90
C HIS A 99 14.48 -0.26 17.84
N TYR A 100 15.02 -0.48 16.64
CA TYR A 100 16.42 -0.88 16.48
C TYR A 100 17.41 0.25 16.81
N ASN A 101 16.93 1.50 16.84
CA ASN A 101 17.68 2.68 17.29
C ASN A 101 19.02 2.86 16.53
N LEU A 102 18.93 3.04 15.22
CA LEU A 102 20.08 3.07 14.31
C LEU A 102 20.97 4.30 14.47
N ARG A 103 20.52 5.33 15.19
CA ARG A 103 21.33 6.51 15.56
C ARG A 103 22.41 6.25 16.61
N ARG A 104 22.29 5.19 17.39
CA ARG A 104 23.32 4.81 18.36
C ARG A 104 24.39 3.99 17.67
N ALA A 105 25.33 4.67 17.04
CA ALA A 105 26.54 4.01 16.59
C ALA A 105 27.31 3.47 17.80
N PRO A 106 27.59 2.16 17.87
CA PRO A 106 28.32 1.59 19.01
C PRO A 106 29.77 2.05 19.13
N TYR A 107 30.30 2.83 18.19
CA TYR A 107 31.77 3.09 18.09
C TYR A 107 32.13 4.54 17.72
N GLY A 108 31.47 5.55 18.25
CA GLY A 108 31.93 6.95 18.20
C GLY A 108 32.02 7.59 16.82
N ARG A 109 31.39 7.01 15.79
CA ARG A 109 31.25 7.62 14.46
C ARG A 109 29.97 8.45 14.43
N THR A 110 29.97 9.56 13.69
CA THR A 110 28.78 10.32 13.41
C THR A 110 27.77 9.41 12.69
N PRO A 111 26.62 9.10 13.30
CA PRO A 111 25.65 8.20 12.67
C PRO A 111 25.07 8.87 11.43
N ALA A 112 24.85 8.09 10.38
CA ALA A 112 24.11 8.56 9.21
C ALA A 112 22.72 9.05 9.61
N PRO A 113 22.17 10.09 8.96
CA PRO A 113 20.79 10.49 9.12
C PRO A 113 19.83 9.33 8.88
N VAL A 114 18.82 9.22 9.75
CA VAL A 114 17.78 8.18 9.66
C VAL A 114 16.51 8.81 9.13
N VAL A 115 16.05 8.31 7.99
CA VAL A 115 14.80 8.70 7.34
C VAL A 115 13.80 7.56 7.46
N VAL A 116 12.53 7.88 7.72
CA VAL A 116 11.46 6.88 7.86
C VAL A 116 10.52 6.96 6.68
N ASP A 117 10.32 5.82 6.01
CA ASP A 117 9.22 5.62 5.06
C ASP A 117 7.95 5.24 5.82
N SER A 118 6.94 6.08 5.72
CA SER A 118 5.62 5.83 6.29
C SER A 118 4.63 5.57 5.17
N HIS A 119 4.56 4.33 4.70
CA HIS A 119 3.61 3.90 3.65
C HIS A 119 2.15 4.17 4.02
N GLU A 120 1.86 4.18 5.30
CA GLU A 120 0.56 4.48 5.90
C GLU A 120 0.78 4.86 7.38
N ILE A 121 -0.13 5.59 7.95
CA ILE A 121 -0.11 5.84 9.41
C ILE A 121 -0.70 4.61 10.11
N ALA A 122 0.17 3.68 10.52
CA ALA A 122 -0.22 2.36 10.98
C ALA A 122 -1.11 2.40 12.23
N PHE A 123 -0.94 3.40 13.13
CA PHE A 123 -1.82 3.53 14.28
C PHE A 123 -3.24 3.98 13.89
N ASP A 124 -3.43 4.76 12.82
CA ASP A 124 -4.76 5.14 12.34
C ASP A 124 -5.48 3.93 11.75
N LEU A 125 -4.77 3.13 10.96
CA LEU A 125 -5.29 1.87 10.43
C LEU A 125 -5.66 0.89 11.54
N ALA A 126 -4.81 0.74 12.56
CA ALA A 126 -5.08 -0.10 13.72
C ALA A 126 -6.33 0.38 14.49
N ARG A 127 -6.58 1.70 14.56
CA ARG A 127 -7.79 2.27 15.15
C ARG A 127 -9.04 1.91 14.35
N GLN A 128 -9.00 2.03 13.03
CA GLN A 128 -10.11 1.64 12.15
C GLN A 128 -10.46 0.16 12.36
N PHE A 129 -9.47 -0.73 12.37
CA PHE A 129 -9.69 -2.17 12.56
C PHE A 129 -10.15 -2.54 13.97
N ALA A 130 -9.76 -1.79 14.99
CA ALA A 130 -10.27 -1.98 16.35
C ALA A 130 -11.78 -1.65 16.47
N GLY A 131 -12.28 -0.73 15.65
CA GLY A 131 -13.70 -0.36 15.56
C GLY A 131 -14.53 -1.25 14.65
N ALA A 132 -13.92 -1.89 13.65
CA ALA A 132 -14.58 -2.74 12.67
C ALA A 132 -14.95 -4.11 13.27
N ASN A 133 -16.01 -4.70 12.78
CA ASN A 133 -16.65 -5.96 13.17
C ASN A 133 -15.81 -6.97 13.97
N GLY A 134 -16.07 -7.06 15.26
CA GLY A 134 -15.44 -8.02 16.16
C GLY A 134 -16.12 -8.07 17.52
N GLY A 135 -16.13 -9.25 18.18
CA GLY A 135 -16.61 -9.37 19.56
C GLY A 135 -15.85 -8.47 20.53
N LEU A 136 -16.43 -8.24 21.72
CA LEU A 136 -15.90 -7.32 22.76
C LEU A 136 -14.41 -7.54 23.05
N GLY A 137 -13.95 -8.78 23.15
CA GLY A 137 -12.54 -9.10 23.38
C GLY A 137 -11.60 -8.61 22.27
N ARG A 138 -12.01 -8.69 21.00
CA ARG A 138 -11.23 -8.18 19.87
C ARG A 138 -11.14 -6.66 19.90
N ARG A 139 -12.23 -5.97 20.23
CA ARG A 139 -12.26 -4.50 20.36
C ARG A 139 -11.37 -4.03 21.51
N LEU A 140 -11.41 -4.68 22.65
CA LEU A 140 -10.55 -4.38 23.81
C LEU A 140 -9.07 -4.60 23.45
N TYR A 141 -8.74 -5.73 22.86
CA TYR A 141 -7.38 -6.03 22.38
C TYR A 141 -6.89 -4.97 21.39
N GLY A 142 -7.69 -4.68 20.36
CA GLY A 142 -7.37 -3.68 19.36
C GLY A 142 -7.14 -2.29 19.95
N GLY A 143 -7.99 -1.87 20.90
CA GLY A 143 -7.86 -0.60 21.60
C GLY A 143 -6.59 -0.47 22.45
N VAL A 144 -6.16 -1.58 23.08
CA VAL A 144 -4.90 -1.60 23.84
C VAL A 144 -3.69 -1.59 22.89
N ASN A 145 -3.72 -2.45 21.86
CA ASN A 145 -2.61 -2.55 20.90
C ASN A 145 -2.43 -1.25 20.11
N TRP A 146 -3.53 -0.61 19.69
CA TRP A 146 -3.49 0.69 19.00
C TRP A 146 -2.75 1.77 19.80
N ARG A 147 -3.03 1.91 21.11
CA ARG A 147 -2.35 2.91 21.95
C ARG A 147 -0.84 2.66 22.05
N LYS A 148 -0.43 1.38 22.12
CA LYS A 148 0.98 1.00 22.14
C LYS A 148 1.66 1.31 20.81
N LEU A 149 1.02 0.91 19.70
CA LEU A 149 1.51 1.16 18.36
C LEU A 149 1.67 2.67 18.11
N ARG A 150 0.64 3.47 18.44
CA ARG A 150 0.71 4.93 18.32
C ARG A 150 1.90 5.52 19.08
N ARG A 151 2.11 5.10 20.33
CA ARG A 151 3.25 5.57 21.14
C ARG A 151 4.59 5.20 20.52
N GLU A 152 4.72 3.99 20.00
CA GLU A 152 5.95 3.50 19.38
C GLU A 152 6.24 4.22 18.06
N GLU A 153 5.23 4.38 17.23
CA GLU A 153 5.32 5.04 15.93
C GLU A 153 5.68 6.52 16.08
N LEU A 154 4.97 7.26 16.94
CA LEU A 154 5.28 8.67 17.21
C LEU A 154 6.71 8.86 17.77
N ARG A 155 7.20 7.92 18.58
CA ARG A 155 8.61 7.96 19.06
C ARG A 155 9.61 7.73 17.95
N THR A 156 9.30 6.87 17.00
CA THR A 156 10.17 6.65 15.84
C THR A 156 10.26 7.91 15.00
N TYR A 157 9.13 8.55 14.71
CA TYR A 157 9.12 9.80 13.95
C TYR A 157 9.89 10.92 14.64
N LEU A 158 9.71 11.10 15.95
CA LEU A 158 10.47 12.08 16.74
C LEU A 158 11.98 11.78 16.78
N GLY A 159 12.36 10.54 16.63
CA GLY A 159 13.75 10.11 16.60
C GLY A 159 14.40 10.12 15.21
N ALA A 160 13.66 10.37 14.15
CA ALA A 160 14.14 10.42 12.78
C ALA A 160 14.64 11.82 12.39
N ASP A 161 15.51 11.90 11.40
CA ASP A 161 15.96 13.16 10.79
C ASP A 161 14.95 13.67 9.76
N GLY A 162 14.13 12.76 9.23
CA GLY A 162 13.02 13.08 8.34
C GLY A 162 12.06 11.92 8.19
N VAL A 163 10.85 12.23 7.77
CA VAL A 163 9.77 11.25 7.51
C VAL A 163 9.17 11.57 6.15
N TYR A 164 9.07 10.60 5.27
CA TYR A 164 8.29 10.79 4.05
C TYR A 164 7.05 9.88 4.05
N LEU A 165 5.99 10.42 3.46
CA LEU A 165 4.67 9.81 3.42
C LEU A 165 4.18 9.73 1.99
N CYS A 166 3.24 8.84 1.72
CA CYS A 166 2.74 8.61 0.36
C CYS A 166 1.66 9.61 -0.08
N SER A 167 1.17 10.48 0.80
CA SER A 167 0.15 11.47 0.46
C SER A 167 0.19 12.71 1.34
N THR A 168 -0.28 13.82 0.79
CA THR A 168 -0.48 15.08 1.55
C THR A 168 -1.48 14.90 2.70
N ALA A 169 -2.47 14.03 2.54
CA ALA A 169 -3.45 13.74 3.59
C ALA A 169 -2.80 13.06 4.80
N ASP A 170 -1.91 12.08 4.56
CA ASP A 170 -1.17 11.43 5.64
C ASP A 170 -0.15 12.37 6.28
N GLU A 171 0.52 13.21 5.49
CA GLU A 171 1.41 14.25 5.99
C GLU A 171 0.69 15.20 6.95
N GLN A 172 -0.47 15.73 6.55
CA GLN A 172 -1.27 16.62 7.40
C GLN A 172 -1.74 15.92 8.69
N ARG A 173 -2.13 14.64 8.62
CA ARG A 173 -2.47 13.84 9.81
C ARG A 173 -1.28 13.69 10.75
N LEU A 174 -0.10 13.40 10.21
CA LEU A 174 1.11 13.25 11.01
C LEU A 174 1.53 14.57 11.64
N LEU A 175 1.55 15.67 10.90
CA LEU A 175 1.87 17.01 11.38
C LEU A 175 0.84 17.52 12.40
N GLY A 176 -0.43 17.12 12.29
CA GLY A 176 -1.45 17.35 13.31
C GLY A 176 -1.17 16.64 14.64
N ALA A 177 -0.50 15.49 14.60
CA ALA A 177 -0.08 14.73 15.78
C ALA A 177 1.29 15.17 16.33
N LEU A 178 2.20 15.57 15.45
CA LEU A 178 3.58 15.97 15.72
C LEU A 178 3.96 17.21 14.90
N PRO A 179 3.58 18.41 15.35
CA PRO A 179 3.97 19.65 14.68
C PRO A 179 5.49 19.82 14.66
N GLY A 180 6.01 20.31 13.53
CA GLY A 180 7.43 20.64 13.39
C GLY A 180 8.32 19.46 12.98
N LEU A 181 7.76 18.29 12.65
CA LEU A 181 8.52 17.24 11.99
C LEU A 181 8.97 17.71 10.58
N ARG A 182 10.16 17.29 10.20
CA ARG A 182 10.63 17.42 8.81
C ARG A 182 9.96 16.30 7.99
N THR A 183 9.08 16.69 7.08
CA THR A 183 8.33 15.74 6.25
C THR A 183 8.47 16.04 4.77
N ALA A 184 8.23 15.03 3.94
CA ALA A 184 8.03 15.16 2.51
C ALA A 184 6.94 14.21 2.03
N VAL A 185 6.28 14.58 0.94
CA VAL A 185 5.36 13.68 0.24
C VAL A 185 6.10 13.03 -0.92
N VAL A 186 6.25 11.71 -0.83
CA VAL A 186 6.76 10.86 -1.90
C VAL A 186 5.63 9.93 -2.33
N PRO A 187 4.92 10.24 -3.41
CA PRO A 187 3.72 9.50 -3.76
C PRO A 187 4.05 8.06 -4.11
N ASN A 188 3.16 7.15 -3.72
CA ASN A 188 3.19 5.79 -4.24
C ASN A 188 3.03 5.83 -5.76
N ALA A 189 3.91 5.15 -6.48
CA ALA A 189 4.03 5.23 -7.92
C ALA A 189 3.87 3.86 -8.58
N ALA A 190 3.46 3.87 -9.85
CA ALA A 190 3.42 2.68 -10.68
C ALA A 190 4.41 2.79 -11.86
N ASP A 191 4.71 1.66 -12.47
CA ASP A 191 5.40 1.63 -13.75
C ASP A 191 4.44 2.03 -14.87
N VAL A 192 4.37 3.33 -15.16
CA VAL A 192 3.47 3.89 -16.17
C VAL A 192 3.83 3.50 -17.60
N GLU A 193 5.04 2.94 -17.81
CA GLU A 193 5.45 2.36 -19.09
C GLU A 193 5.02 0.90 -19.21
N TYR A 194 5.08 0.15 -18.12
CA TYR A 194 4.55 -1.20 -18.05
C TYR A 194 3.02 -1.19 -18.14
N TYR A 195 2.36 -0.37 -17.31
CA TYR A 195 0.91 -0.14 -17.32
C TYR A 195 0.53 0.92 -18.36
N ARG A 196 0.73 0.63 -19.63
CA ARG A 196 0.28 1.51 -20.72
C ARG A 196 -0.65 0.78 -21.67
N PRO A 197 -1.67 1.43 -22.22
CA PRO A 197 -2.45 0.87 -23.31
C PRO A 197 -1.55 0.55 -24.52
N ARG A 198 -1.67 -0.62 -25.07
CA ARG A 198 -0.91 -1.06 -26.25
C ARG A 198 -1.85 -1.22 -27.44
N PRO A 199 -1.37 -0.99 -28.67
CA PRO A 199 -2.19 -1.23 -29.89
C PRO A 199 -2.69 -2.67 -30.03
N THR A 200 -2.00 -3.62 -29.41
CA THR A 200 -2.34 -5.05 -29.39
C THR A 200 -3.30 -5.45 -28.27
N ASP A 201 -3.61 -4.54 -27.36
CA ASP A 201 -4.52 -4.84 -26.25
C ASP A 201 -5.98 -4.99 -26.79
N PRO A 202 -6.77 -5.88 -26.20
CA PRO A 202 -8.18 -5.96 -26.53
C PRO A 202 -8.87 -4.62 -26.19
N PRO A 203 -9.78 -4.13 -27.06
CA PRO A 203 -10.57 -2.95 -26.72
C PRO A 203 -11.47 -3.24 -25.51
N PRO A 204 -11.92 -2.22 -24.80
CA PRO A 204 -12.93 -2.38 -23.77
C PRO A 204 -14.20 -3.04 -24.36
N ASP A 205 -14.70 -4.08 -23.71
CA ASP A 205 -15.85 -4.84 -24.18
C ASP A 205 -17.21 -4.16 -23.88
N GLY A 206 -17.15 -3.01 -23.22
CA GLY A 206 -18.32 -2.19 -22.87
C GLY A 206 -19.18 -2.71 -21.71
N ARG A 207 -18.86 -3.89 -21.14
CA ARG A 207 -19.70 -4.57 -20.13
C ARG A 207 -18.93 -5.15 -18.95
N THR A 208 -17.61 -5.35 -19.05
CA THR A 208 -16.84 -5.91 -17.94
C THR A 208 -16.44 -4.85 -16.93
N VAL A 209 -16.93 -5.00 -15.70
CA VAL A 209 -16.50 -4.27 -14.51
C VAL A 209 -15.36 -5.05 -13.86
N VAL A 210 -14.26 -4.39 -13.50
CA VAL A 210 -13.09 -5.07 -12.91
C VAL A 210 -12.80 -4.53 -11.52
N TYR A 211 -12.55 -5.45 -10.59
CA TYR A 211 -11.87 -5.20 -9.31
C TYR A 211 -10.60 -6.04 -9.24
N PHE A 212 -9.53 -5.51 -8.67
CA PHE A 212 -8.31 -6.29 -8.46
C PHE A 212 -7.58 -5.94 -7.15
N GLY A 213 -6.89 -6.93 -6.59
CA GLY A 213 -6.09 -6.79 -5.38
C GLY A 213 -5.98 -8.08 -4.57
N LEU A 214 -5.10 -8.11 -3.56
CA LEU A 214 -4.90 -9.28 -2.72
C LEU A 214 -6.12 -9.52 -1.82
N LEU A 215 -6.92 -10.55 -2.14
CA LEU A 215 -8.23 -10.80 -1.51
C LEU A 215 -8.15 -11.31 -0.05
N SER A 216 -6.97 -11.70 0.43
CA SER A 216 -6.77 -12.05 1.83
C SER A 216 -6.65 -10.86 2.79
N THR A 217 -6.53 -9.64 2.29
CA THR A 217 -6.47 -8.44 3.13
C THR A 217 -7.87 -7.98 3.53
N ILE A 218 -8.02 -7.50 4.75
CA ILE A 218 -9.31 -7.06 5.29
C ILE A 218 -9.97 -5.99 4.42
N PRO A 219 -9.27 -4.92 3.98
CA PRO A 219 -9.89 -3.89 3.15
C PRO A 219 -10.42 -4.41 1.82
N ASN A 220 -9.66 -5.29 1.16
CA ASN A 220 -10.07 -5.83 -0.13
C ASN A 220 -11.24 -6.81 0.01
N ALA A 221 -11.21 -7.68 1.01
CA ALA A 221 -12.31 -8.62 1.27
C ALA A 221 -13.61 -7.89 1.65
N ASP A 222 -13.51 -6.85 2.49
CA ASP A 222 -14.65 -6.00 2.86
C ASP A 222 -15.22 -5.28 1.65
N GLY A 223 -14.37 -4.62 0.85
CA GLY A 223 -14.79 -3.86 -0.33
C GLY A 223 -15.48 -4.74 -1.37
N VAL A 224 -14.94 -5.93 -1.65
CA VAL A 224 -15.55 -6.90 -2.58
C VAL A 224 -16.89 -7.39 -2.05
N THR A 225 -16.97 -7.74 -0.76
CA THR A 225 -18.22 -8.19 -0.13
C THR A 225 -19.28 -7.09 -0.16
N TYR A 226 -18.89 -5.86 0.19
CA TYR A 226 -19.79 -4.70 0.14
C TYR A 226 -20.31 -4.42 -1.26
N PHE A 227 -19.44 -4.45 -2.26
CA PHE A 227 -19.83 -4.24 -3.65
C PHE A 227 -20.80 -5.33 -4.13
N ALA A 228 -20.52 -6.59 -3.81
CA ALA A 228 -21.39 -7.72 -4.18
C ALA A 228 -22.79 -7.61 -3.60
N GLN A 229 -22.90 -7.16 -2.35
CA GLN A 229 -24.18 -7.15 -1.62
C GLN A 229 -25.00 -5.90 -1.87
N ASN A 230 -24.36 -4.74 -2.05
CA ASN A 230 -25.05 -3.45 -2.01
C ASN A 230 -25.03 -2.69 -3.35
N ILE A 231 -24.04 -2.97 -4.22
CA ILE A 231 -23.82 -2.19 -5.45
C ILE A 231 -24.10 -3.05 -6.69
N TRP A 232 -23.49 -4.23 -6.79
CA TRP A 232 -23.60 -5.10 -7.97
C TRP A 232 -25.03 -5.43 -8.37
N PRO A 233 -25.97 -5.77 -7.47
CA PRO A 233 -27.35 -6.06 -7.87
C PRO A 233 -28.05 -4.90 -8.57
N ARG A 234 -27.67 -3.64 -8.24
CA ARG A 234 -28.22 -2.43 -8.88
C ARG A 234 -27.66 -2.24 -10.29
N ILE A 235 -26.40 -2.60 -10.51
CA ILE A 235 -25.75 -2.57 -11.82
C ILE A 235 -26.34 -3.65 -12.72
N ALA A 236 -26.44 -4.88 -12.24
CA ALA A 236 -26.97 -6.02 -12.98
C ALA A 236 -28.45 -5.85 -13.37
N ALA A 237 -29.22 -5.12 -12.57
CA ALA A 237 -30.62 -4.79 -12.90
C ALA A 237 -30.75 -3.84 -14.10
N VAL A 238 -29.77 -2.93 -14.30
CA VAL A 238 -29.76 -1.96 -15.42
C VAL A 238 -29.04 -2.53 -16.63
N HIS A 239 -27.96 -3.29 -16.40
CA HIS A 239 -27.13 -3.94 -17.42
C HIS A 239 -27.09 -5.46 -17.21
N PRO A 240 -28.11 -6.21 -17.65
CA PRO A 240 -28.20 -7.67 -17.45
C PRO A 240 -27.07 -8.46 -18.14
N ASP A 241 -26.41 -7.88 -19.13
CA ASP A 241 -25.28 -8.42 -19.87
C ASP A 241 -23.91 -8.04 -19.26
N ALA A 242 -23.91 -7.20 -18.23
CA ALA A 242 -22.68 -6.85 -17.54
C ALA A 242 -22.11 -8.04 -16.78
N SER A 243 -20.77 -8.10 -16.72
CA SER A 243 -20.02 -9.07 -15.93
C SER A 243 -19.09 -8.36 -14.96
N TRP A 244 -18.91 -8.94 -13.78
CA TRP A 244 -17.96 -8.44 -12.80
C TRP A 244 -16.82 -9.43 -12.61
N LYS A 245 -15.61 -9.00 -12.92
CA LYS A 245 -14.39 -9.77 -12.79
C LYS A 245 -13.59 -9.34 -11.56
N ILE A 246 -13.36 -10.27 -10.64
CA ILE A 246 -12.61 -10.07 -9.40
C ILE A 246 -11.26 -10.79 -9.55
N ILE A 247 -10.19 -10.01 -9.63
CA ILE A 247 -8.82 -10.51 -9.86
C ILE A 247 -8.03 -10.41 -8.56
N GLY A 248 -7.56 -11.56 -8.07
CA GLY A 248 -6.70 -11.56 -6.88
C GLY A 248 -6.54 -12.91 -6.23
N GLY A 249 -5.37 -13.09 -5.64
CA GLY A 249 -5.04 -14.34 -4.96
C GLY A 249 -5.60 -14.43 -3.55
N ARG A 250 -5.67 -15.68 -3.05
CA ARG A 250 -6.02 -16.05 -1.67
C ARG A 250 -7.41 -15.55 -1.22
N PRO A 251 -8.49 -15.77 -2.01
CA PRO A 251 -9.84 -15.47 -1.58
C PRO A 251 -10.26 -16.37 -0.41
N SER A 252 -11.06 -15.84 0.51
CA SER A 252 -11.73 -16.64 1.54
C SER A 252 -12.85 -17.50 0.93
N PRO A 253 -13.31 -18.57 1.61
CA PRO A 253 -14.46 -19.35 1.14
C PRO A 253 -15.71 -18.51 0.93
N SER A 254 -15.94 -17.47 1.74
CA SER A 254 -17.06 -16.56 1.58
C SER A 254 -16.96 -15.70 0.33
N LEU A 255 -15.76 -15.32 -0.12
CA LEU A 255 -15.56 -14.63 -1.39
C LEU A 255 -15.72 -15.58 -2.57
N LEU A 256 -15.22 -16.82 -2.47
CA LEU A 256 -15.41 -17.82 -3.52
C LEU A 256 -16.90 -18.11 -3.79
N ALA A 257 -17.73 -18.07 -2.75
CA ALA A 257 -19.18 -18.26 -2.87
C ALA A 257 -19.91 -17.13 -3.63
N LEU A 258 -19.23 -16.01 -3.95
CA LEU A 258 -19.80 -14.94 -4.78
C LEU A 258 -19.78 -15.30 -6.28
N ALA A 259 -18.98 -16.28 -6.69
CA ALA A 259 -18.89 -16.70 -8.09
C ALA A 259 -20.26 -17.15 -8.65
N GLY A 260 -20.54 -16.74 -9.86
CA GLY A 260 -21.81 -17.03 -10.53
C GLY A 260 -21.78 -16.62 -12.00
N PRO A 261 -22.91 -16.68 -12.70
CA PRO A 261 -22.95 -16.40 -14.14
C PRO A 261 -22.42 -15.03 -14.56
N GLN A 262 -22.57 -14.03 -13.70
CA GLN A 262 -22.13 -12.65 -13.95
C GLN A 262 -20.92 -12.24 -13.08
N ILE A 263 -20.45 -13.09 -12.17
CA ILE A 263 -19.34 -12.79 -11.25
C ILE A 263 -18.25 -13.85 -11.40
N GLU A 264 -17.12 -13.42 -11.92
CA GLU A 264 -15.93 -14.26 -12.11
C GLU A 264 -14.84 -13.92 -11.08
N LEU A 265 -14.36 -14.93 -10.34
CA LEU A 265 -13.13 -14.84 -9.54
C LEU A 265 -12.00 -15.56 -10.26
N THR A 266 -11.03 -14.81 -10.78
CA THR A 266 -9.94 -15.39 -11.58
C THR A 266 -8.84 -16.04 -10.74
N GLY A 267 -8.75 -15.70 -9.46
CA GLY A 267 -7.56 -15.98 -8.67
C GLY A 267 -6.40 -15.03 -9.02
N PHE A 268 -5.18 -15.49 -8.74
CA PHE A 268 -3.96 -14.76 -9.12
C PHE A 268 -3.74 -14.83 -10.63
N VAL A 269 -3.39 -13.70 -11.22
CA VAL A 269 -2.98 -13.61 -12.63
C VAL A 269 -1.55 -13.08 -12.71
N SER A 270 -0.74 -13.62 -13.62
CA SER A 270 0.65 -13.19 -13.81
C SER A 270 0.78 -11.85 -14.54
N ASP A 271 -0.19 -11.51 -15.38
CA ASP A 271 -0.27 -10.22 -16.08
C ASP A 271 -1.69 -9.63 -15.96
N LEU A 272 -1.78 -8.50 -15.29
CA LEU A 272 -3.03 -7.79 -15.07
C LEU A 272 -3.46 -6.95 -16.28
N ARG A 273 -2.53 -6.57 -17.16
CA ARG A 273 -2.74 -5.62 -18.24
C ARG A 273 -3.84 -6.03 -19.24
N PRO A 274 -3.91 -7.28 -19.73
CA PRO A 274 -4.99 -7.68 -20.63
C PRO A 274 -6.38 -7.57 -20.01
N HIS A 275 -6.48 -7.87 -18.71
CA HIS A 275 -7.74 -7.75 -17.97
C HIS A 275 -8.15 -6.30 -17.76
N LEU A 276 -7.20 -5.43 -17.48
CA LEU A 276 -7.47 -3.98 -17.40
C LEU A 276 -7.80 -3.42 -18.77
N ALA A 277 -7.08 -3.82 -19.82
CA ALA A 277 -7.34 -3.35 -21.17
C ALA A 277 -8.79 -3.61 -21.62
N SER A 278 -9.29 -4.84 -21.42
CA SER A 278 -10.66 -5.23 -21.79
C SER A 278 -11.74 -4.63 -20.86
N ALA A 279 -11.38 -4.14 -19.67
CA ALA A 279 -12.33 -3.58 -18.73
C ALA A 279 -13.03 -2.34 -19.28
N ALA A 280 -14.34 -2.27 -19.14
CA ALA A 280 -15.13 -1.06 -19.37
C ALA A 280 -14.96 -0.06 -18.23
N VAL A 281 -15.00 -0.56 -16.98
CA VAL A 281 -14.88 0.23 -15.75
C VAL A 281 -14.08 -0.53 -14.70
N VAL A 282 -13.21 0.17 -13.99
CA VAL A 282 -12.54 -0.35 -12.78
C VAL A 282 -13.25 0.20 -11.54
N VAL A 283 -13.50 -0.64 -10.54
CA VAL A 283 -14.18 -0.24 -9.31
C VAL A 283 -13.27 -0.41 -8.09
N VAL A 284 -13.30 0.57 -7.18
CA VAL A 284 -12.51 0.57 -5.95
C VAL A 284 -13.42 0.93 -4.75
N PRO A 285 -14.31 0.02 -4.33
CA PRO A 285 -15.36 0.27 -3.33
C PRO A 285 -14.83 0.07 -1.90
N LEU A 286 -13.66 0.62 -1.57
CA LEU A 286 -13.00 0.43 -0.27
C LEU A 286 -13.63 1.32 0.80
N ARG A 287 -13.88 0.73 1.97
CA ARG A 287 -14.42 1.39 3.16
C ARG A 287 -13.46 1.35 4.35
N LEU A 288 -12.38 0.61 4.22
CA LEU A 288 -11.33 0.44 5.21
C LEU A 288 -9.96 0.57 4.54
N GLY A 289 -8.98 1.08 5.29
CA GLY A 289 -7.58 1.12 4.88
C GLY A 289 -6.94 2.48 5.07
N GLY A 290 -5.64 2.57 4.79
CA GLY A 290 -4.79 3.77 4.81
C GLY A 290 -3.82 3.79 3.63
N GLY A 291 -3.10 4.88 3.44
CA GLY A 291 -2.13 5.06 2.36
C GLY A 291 -2.73 5.17 0.95
N THR A 292 -1.92 5.45 -0.03
CA THR A 292 -2.33 5.54 -1.45
C THR A 292 -2.61 4.17 -2.06
N ARG A 293 -3.70 4.06 -2.80
CA ARG A 293 -4.12 2.81 -3.44
C ARG A 293 -3.44 2.61 -4.79
N LEU A 294 -2.38 1.82 -4.85
CA LEU A 294 -1.65 1.51 -6.09
C LEU A 294 -2.59 1.03 -7.21
N LYS A 295 -3.62 0.25 -6.90
CA LYS A 295 -4.61 -0.19 -7.89
C LYS A 295 -5.28 0.94 -8.66
N ILE A 296 -5.49 2.10 -8.03
CA ILE A 296 -6.02 3.28 -8.75
C ILE A 296 -4.96 3.80 -9.70
N VAL A 297 -3.71 3.96 -9.23
CA VAL A 297 -2.60 4.46 -10.07
C VAL A 297 -2.35 3.54 -11.27
N GLU A 298 -2.37 2.23 -11.07
CA GLU A 298 -2.22 1.22 -12.13
C GLU A 298 -3.37 1.28 -13.14
N ALA A 299 -4.62 1.39 -12.67
CA ALA A 299 -5.79 1.54 -13.54
C ALA A 299 -5.78 2.88 -14.29
N MET A 300 -5.38 3.98 -13.63
CA MET A 300 -5.18 5.28 -14.27
C MET A 300 -4.09 5.20 -15.35
N ALA A 301 -2.97 4.55 -15.07
CA ALA A 301 -1.88 4.35 -16.02
C ALA A 301 -2.34 3.54 -17.25
N MET A 302 -3.25 2.59 -17.09
CA MET A 302 -3.92 1.86 -18.19
C MET A 302 -5.01 2.67 -18.89
N GLY A 303 -5.22 3.94 -18.51
CA GLY A 303 -6.25 4.80 -19.12
C GLY A 303 -7.69 4.33 -18.86
N LYS A 304 -7.94 3.70 -17.71
CA LYS A 304 -9.29 3.17 -17.39
C LYS A 304 -10.14 4.20 -16.67
N ALA A 305 -11.43 4.20 -16.99
CA ALA A 305 -12.42 4.88 -16.18
C ALA A 305 -12.57 4.16 -14.83
N ILE A 306 -12.55 4.92 -13.74
CA ILE A 306 -12.55 4.39 -12.38
C ILE A 306 -13.72 4.97 -11.61
N VAL A 307 -14.44 4.12 -10.86
CA VAL A 307 -15.36 4.54 -9.81
C VAL A 307 -14.79 4.10 -8.47
N SER A 308 -14.66 5.03 -7.54
CA SER A 308 -14.09 4.78 -6.22
C SER A 308 -14.93 5.41 -5.12
N THR A 309 -14.79 4.90 -3.90
CA THR A 309 -15.20 5.66 -2.70
C THR A 309 -14.19 6.76 -2.41
N THR A 310 -14.57 7.74 -1.60
CA THR A 310 -13.66 8.77 -1.08
C THR A 310 -12.44 8.14 -0.42
N LEU A 311 -12.64 7.11 0.43
CA LEU A 311 -11.55 6.39 1.06
C LEU A 311 -10.72 5.57 0.06
N GLY A 312 -11.36 5.01 -0.96
CA GLY A 312 -10.67 4.28 -2.04
C GLY A 312 -9.70 5.17 -2.82
N ALA A 313 -10.10 6.43 -3.07
CA ALA A 313 -9.30 7.43 -3.79
C ALA A 313 -8.40 8.28 -2.89
N GLU A 314 -8.37 8.00 -1.57
CA GLU A 314 -7.55 8.78 -0.62
C GLU A 314 -6.07 8.77 -1.01
N GLY A 315 -5.44 9.93 -0.94
CA GLY A 315 -4.04 10.11 -1.31
C GLY A 315 -3.78 10.24 -2.82
N ILE A 316 -4.83 10.18 -3.66
CA ILE A 316 -4.75 10.45 -5.09
C ILE A 316 -5.25 11.86 -5.37
N GLU A 317 -4.44 12.70 -5.99
CA GLU A 317 -4.80 14.08 -6.37
C GLU A 317 -5.70 14.14 -7.62
N ALA A 318 -6.69 13.23 -7.67
CA ALA A 318 -7.63 13.15 -8.77
C ALA A 318 -8.90 13.97 -8.50
N VAL A 319 -9.44 14.57 -9.55
CA VAL A 319 -10.69 15.36 -9.49
C VAL A 319 -11.86 14.50 -9.96
N SER A 320 -12.87 14.36 -9.09
CA SER A 320 -14.09 13.63 -9.45
C SER A 320 -14.81 14.28 -10.65
N GLY A 321 -15.29 13.47 -11.59
CA GLY A 321 -15.90 13.91 -12.84
C GLY A 321 -14.90 14.19 -13.96
N ARG A 322 -13.61 14.35 -13.66
CA ARG A 322 -12.54 14.57 -14.64
C ARG A 322 -11.62 13.35 -14.79
N ASP A 323 -11.02 12.90 -13.68
CA ASP A 323 -9.98 11.86 -13.67
C ASP A 323 -10.53 10.50 -13.20
N LEU A 324 -11.59 10.52 -12.42
CA LEU A 324 -12.35 9.37 -11.94
C LEU A 324 -13.74 9.82 -11.46
N LEU A 325 -14.59 8.90 -11.01
CA LEU A 325 -15.82 9.23 -10.29
C LEU A 325 -15.69 8.80 -8.83
N ILE A 326 -16.10 9.66 -7.89
CA ILE A 326 -16.09 9.38 -6.45
C ILE A 326 -17.52 9.34 -5.94
N GLU A 327 -17.91 8.21 -5.34
CA GLU A 327 -19.24 8.00 -4.77
C GLU A 327 -19.15 7.07 -3.56
N ASP A 328 -19.68 7.49 -2.43
CA ASP A 328 -19.63 6.70 -1.19
C ASP A 328 -20.89 5.87 -0.97
N GLU A 329 -22.05 6.39 -1.43
CA GLU A 329 -23.33 5.71 -1.27
C GLU A 329 -23.55 4.64 -2.34
N PRO A 330 -24.11 3.46 -1.98
CA PRO A 330 -24.29 2.35 -2.92
C PRO A 330 -25.09 2.72 -4.19
N ALA A 331 -26.10 3.53 -4.06
CA ALA A 331 -26.92 3.95 -5.20
C ALA A 331 -26.12 4.85 -6.14
N GLY A 332 -25.46 5.90 -5.62
CA GLY A 332 -24.61 6.80 -6.40
C GLY A 332 -23.46 6.06 -7.07
N PHE A 333 -22.84 5.11 -6.35
CA PHE A 333 -21.76 4.28 -6.90
C PHE A 333 -22.26 3.42 -8.08
N ALA A 334 -23.41 2.76 -7.93
CA ALA A 334 -24.02 1.99 -9.01
C ALA A 334 -24.38 2.88 -10.20
N ASP A 335 -24.97 4.06 -9.97
CA ASP A 335 -25.31 5.03 -11.01
C ASP A 335 -24.07 5.54 -11.75
N ALA A 336 -22.95 5.78 -11.04
CA ALA A 336 -21.68 6.15 -11.65
C ALA A 336 -21.16 5.05 -12.58
N VAL A 337 -21.20 3.78 -12.14
CA VAL A 337 -20.81 2.62 -12.98
C VAL A 337 -21.75 2.50 -14.18
N ASN A 338 -23.07 2.58 -13.99
CA ASN A 338 -24.07 2.49 -15.06
C ASN A 338 -23.86 3.59 -16.13
N ARG A 339 -23.56 4.81 -15.71
CA ARG A 339 -23.25 5.93 -16.63
C ARG A 339 -22.01 5.66 -17.49
N LEU A 340 -20.99 5.01 -16.93
CA LEU A 340 -19.75 4.66 -17.66
C LEU A 340 -19.98 3.49 -18.59
N LEU A 341 -20.77 2.48 -18.20
CA LEU A 341 -21.15 1.36 -19.07
C LEU A 341 -22.01 1.83 -20.26
N ALA A 342 -22.98 2.71 -20.01
CA ALA A 342 -23.85 3.27 -21.07
C ALA A 342 -23.13 4.31 -21.94
N GLY A 343 -22.01 4.90 -21.48
CA GLY A 343 -21.32 6.01 -22.13
C GLY A 343 -19.86 5.73 -22.44
N PRO A 344 -19.50 4.92 -23.44
CA PRO A 344 -18.09 4.61 -23.76
C PRO A 344 -17.22 5.85 -24.01
N SER A 345 -17.77 6.89 -24.63
CA SER A 345 -17.07 8.17 -24.86
C SER A 345 -16.77 8.91 -23.56
N LEU A 346 -17.66 8.85 -22.56
CA LEU A 346 -17.41 9.39 -21.23
C LEU A 346 -16.32 8.60 -20.51
N ALA A 347 -16.39 7.27 -20.56
CA ALA A 347 -15.40 6.39 -19.97
C ALA A 347 -14.00 6.62 -20.59
N ALA A 348 -13.91 6.75 -21.91
CA ALA A 348 -12.68 7.02 -22.63
C ALA A 348 -12.07 8.40 -22.22
N ARG A 349 -12.89 9.44 -22.13
CA ARG A 349 -12.45 10.77 -21.73
C ARG A 349 -11.91 10.80 -20.30
N ILE A 350 -12.62 10.19 -19.35
CA ILE A 350 -12.17 10.08 -17.96
C ILE A 350 -10.88 9.25 -17.89
N GLY A 351 -10.82 8.12 -18.58
CA GLY A 351 -9.63 7.27 -18.62
C GLY A 351 -8.42 7.98 -19.20
N GLN A 352 -8.59 8.80 -20.25
CA GLN A 352 -7.51 9.60 -20.81
C GLN A 352 -6.97 10.65 -19.81
N SER A 353 -7.87 11.36 -19.12
CA SER A 353 -7.48 12.31 -18.07
C SER A 353 -6.77 11.60 -16.91
N ALA A 354 -7.29 10.45 -16.47
CA ALA A 354 -6.68 9.60 -15.47
C ALA A 354 -5.24 9.22 -15.85
N ARG A 355 -5.02 8.76 -17.10
CA ARG A 355 -3.69 8.39 -17.56
C ARG A 355 -2.74 9.59 -17.58
N GLN A 356 -3.19 10.74 -18.03
CA GLN A 356 -2.37 11.95 -18.04
C GLN A 356 -1.90 12.29 -16.61
N LEU A 357 -2.81 12.19 -15.64
CA LEU A 357 -2.48 12.41 -14.22
C LEU A 357 -1.49 11.36 -13.71
N ALA A 358 -1.70 10.07 -14.03
CA ALA A 358 -0.78 9.00 -13.62
C ALA A 358 0.63 9.21 -14.16
N VAL A 359 0.76 9.54 -15.46
CA VAL A 359 2.07 9.79 -16.09
C VAL A 359 2.78 10.99 -15.47
N ASN A 360 2.03 12.06 -15.20
CA ASN A 360 2.62 13.30 -14.72
C ASN A 360 3.01 13.26 -13.23
N ARG A 361 2.30 12.46 -12.40
CA ARG A 361 2.42 12.55 -10.93
C ARG A 361 2.80 11.25 -10.25
N TYR A 362 2.49 10.11 -10.86
CA TYR A 362 2.58 8.80 -10.22
C TYR A 362 3.50 7.82 -10.94
N GLY A 363 4.40 8.31 -11.80
CA GLY A 363 5.47 7.52 -12.39
C GLY A 363 6.65 7.37 -11.42
N TRP A 364 7.35 6.25 -11.47
CA TRP A 364 8.50 5.95 -10.61
C TRP A 364 9.62 7.00 -10.67
N SER A 365 9.84 7.66 -11.81
CA SER A 365 10.87 8.70 -11.95
C SER A 365 10.57 9.90 -11.05
N GLY A 366 9.33 10.41 -11.07
CA GLY A 366 8.92 11.54 -10.25
C GLY A 366 8.96 11.23 -8.74
N ALA A 367 8.55 10.02 -8.34
CA ALA A 367 8.65 9.58 -6.95
C ALA A 367 10.12 9.50 -6.49
N ALA A 368 11.01 8.96 -7.34
CA ALA A 368 12.44 8.90 -7.02
C ALA A 368 13.08 10.30 -6.92
N GLU A 369 12.73 11.22 -7.80
CA GLU A 369 13.20 12.61 -7.76
C GLU A 369 12.74 13.34 -6.50
N ALA A 370 11.48 13.14 -6.09
CA ALA A 370 10.96 13.69 -4.84
C ALA A 370 11.72 13.15 -3.62
N LEU A 371 11.97 11.84 -3.59
CA LEU A 371 12.72 11.20 -2.50
C LEU A 371 14.18 11.68 -2.46
N GLU A 372 14.86 11.77 -3.60
CA GLU A 372 16.23 12.29 -3.69
C GLU A 372 16.32 13.75 -3.30
N GLY A 373 15.31 14.55 -3.66
CA GLY A 373 15.20 15.94 -3.22
C GLY A 373 15.14 16.04 -1.70
N PHE A 374 14.34 15.18 -1.07
CA PHE A 374 14.22 15.11 0.38
C PHE A 374 15.54 14.64 1.04
N TYR A 375 16.19 13.63 0.48
CA TYR A 375 17.50 13.17 0.99
C TYR A 375 18.56 14.26 0.94
N ARG A 376 18.62 15.05 -0.14
CA ARG A 376 19.54 16.20 -0.24
C ARG A 376 19.30 17.23 0.86
N GLN A 377 18.03 17.60 1.12
CA GLN A 377 17.69 18.50 2.22
C GLN A 377 18.15 17.97 3.59
N ILE A 378 17.97 16.67 3.83
CA ILE A 378 18.43 16.04 5.07
C ILE A 378 19.96 16.10 5.21
N LEU A 379 20.71 15.85 4.12
CA LEU A 379 22.17 15.86 4.12
C LEU A 379 22.76 17.25 4.24
N GLU A 380 22.17 18.26 3.63
CA GLU A 380 22.61 19.67 3.70
C GLU A 380 22.46 20.27 5.11
N GLU A 381 21.50 19.78 5.88
CA GLU A 381 21.22 20.25 7.24
C GLU A 381 21.78 19.31 8.33
N ALA A 382 22.39 18.19 7.94
CA ALA A 382 23.08 17.32 8.89
C ALA A 382 24.34 18.04 9.43
N PRO A 383 24.59 18.03 10.76
CA PRO A 383 25.70 18.74 11.39
C PRO A 383 27.07 18.17 11.01
#